data_4df639c214dcbe6d2a0e5372cd70d43b
#
_entry.id   4df639c214dcbe6d2a0e5372cd70d43b
#
_cell.length_a   1.000
_cell.length_b   1.000
_cell.length_c   1.000
_cell.angle_alpha   90.00
_cell.angle_beta   90.00
_cell.angle_gamma   90.00
#
_symmetry.space_group_name_H-M   'P 1'
#
loop_
_entity.id
_entity.type
_entity.pdbx_description
1 polymer ?
#
loop_
_entity_poly.entity_id
_entity_poly.type
_entity_poly.pdbx_seq_one_letter_code
_entity_poly.pdbx_strand_id
1 'polypeptide(L)'
;TKIQILYQDENGNVSTKCPAGYTTGYFIIPNGYTPNKGIDYSINYIYSNKEWNKIYAGQQARFISLSTSNGTVVYGVEDGDDTSYEDILFCIDANPNEAIQDPDRPVIDPEEPTVTSSETTYRTYAYEDIWPNGGDYDLNDVIIEHKRAISFNSNNYVLKVEDTFV
;
A
#
# COMPACT_ATOMS: atom_id res chain seq x y z
N THR A 1 4.73 4.96 1.02
CA THR A 1 5.21 6.09 1.83
C THR A 1 5.04 5.73 3.30
N LYS A 2 6.09 5.93 4.12
CA LYS A 2 5.97 5.83 5.58
C LYS A 2 5.76 7.23 6.15
N ILE A 3 4.77 7.35 7.04
CA ILE A 3 4.46 8.59 7.76
C ILE A 3 4.63 8.30 9.24
N GLN A 4 5.37 9.15 9.94
CA GLN A 4 5.50 9.05 11.38
C GLN A 4 4.31 9.70 12.06
N ILE A 5 3.67 8.96 12.98
CA ILE A 5 2.60 9.50 13.81
C ILE A 5 3.24 10.31 14.94
N LEU A 6 2.73 11.52 15.13
CA LEU A 6 3.12 12.42 16.21
C LEU A 6 1.91 12.63 17.12
N TYR A 7 2.16 12.59 18.41
CA TYR A 7 1.19 12.88 19.47
C TYR A 7 1.45 14.27 20.02
N GLN A 8 0.42 15.04 20.20
CA GLN A 8 0.49 16.37 20.83
C GLN A 8 -0.28 16.34 22.16
N ASP A 9 0.35 16.79 23.22
CA ASP A 9 -0.33 16.94 24.51
C ASP A 9 -1.15 18.24 24.59
N GLU A 10 -1.87 18.42 25.69
CA GLU A 10 -2.70 19.60 25.96
C GLU A 10 -1.90 20.92 26.05
N ASN A 11 -0.59 20.84 26.25
CA ASN A 11 0.31 21.98 26.31
C ASN A 11 0.97 22.27 24.96
N GLY A 12 0.65 21.49 23.94
CA GLY A 12 1.22 21.62 22.59
C GLY A 12 2.57 20.94 22.38
N ASN A 13 3.08 20.18 23.37
CA ASN A 13 4.32 19.43 23.20
C ASN A 13 4.10 18.23 22.27
N VAL A 14 5.02 18.02 21.35
CA VAL A 14 4.94 16.96 20.34
C VAL A 14 5.89 15.82 20.71
N SER A 15 5.42 14.59 20.61
CA SER A 15 6.15 13.36 20.90
C SER A 15 5.85 12.28 19.88
N THR A 16 6.82 11.40 19.65
CA THR A 16 6.64 10.15 18.87
C THR A 16 6.12 8.99 19.75
N LYS A 17 5.96 9.21 21.06
CA LYS A 17 5.49 8.21 22.00
C LYS A 17 4.04 8.49 22.35
N CYS A 18 3.18 7.49 22.18
CA CYS A 18 1.81 7.55 22.70
C CYS A 18 1.84 7.68 24.23
N PRO A 19 1.14 8.64 24.82
CA PRO A 19 1.06 8.77 26.27
C PRO A 19 0.42 7.54 26.91
N ALA A 20 0.88 7.17 28.11
CA ALA A 20 0.30 6.06 28.87
C ALA A 20 -1.17 6.34 29.21
N GLY A 21 -2.02 5.33 29.10
CA GLY A 21 -3.45 5.44 29.39
C GLY A 21 -4.31 5.96 28.23
N TYR A 22 -3.71 6.22 27.07
CA TYR A 22 -4.43 6.61 25.85
C TYR A 22 -4.47 5.47 24.85
N THR A 23 -5.54 5.42 24.07
CA THR A 23 -5.70 4.51 22.93
C THR A 23 -5.71 5.34 21.66
N THR A 24 -4.95 4.93 20.65
CA THR A 24 -4.95 5.57 19.34
C THR A 24 -6.15 5.10 18.52
N GLY A 25 -6.96 6.04 18.10
CA GLY A 25 -8.01 5.82 17.10
C GLY A 25 -7.69 6.56 15.81
N TYR A 26 -8.33 6.12 14.74
CA TYR A 26 -8.18 6.72 13.42
C TYR A 26 -9.52 7.24 12.93
N PHE A 27 -9.49 8.22 12.05
CA PHE A 27 -10.66 8.67 11.34
C PHE A 27 -10.29 9.09 9.92
N ILE A 28 -11.27 9.06 9.04
CA ILE A 28 -11.19 9.65 7.71
C ILE A 28 -12.32 10.68 7.53
N ILE A 29 -12.10 11.59 6.61
CA ILE A 29 -13.10 12.57 6.17
C ILE A 29 -13.29 12.33 4.67
N PRO A 30 -14.28 11.52 4.26
CA PRO A 30 -14.53 11.21 2.85
C PRO A 30 -14.73 12.51 2.06
N ASN A 31 -14.03 12.65 0.93
CA ASN A 31 -14.06 13.85 0.10
C ASN A 31 -13.71 15.17 0.84
N GLY A 32 -13.08 15.08 2.01
CA GLY A 32 -12.80 16.24 2.87
C GLY A 32 -11.65 17.13 2.40
N TYR A 33 -10.86 16.70 1.42
CA TYR A 33 -9.74 17.49 0.91
C TYR A 33 -10.02 18.08 -0.46
N THR A 34 -9.76 19.37 -0.61
CA THR A 34 -9.81 20.06 -1.92
C THR A 34 -8.50 20.82 -2.15
N PRO A 35 -7.84 20.66 -3.30
CA PRO A 35 -6.69 21.48 -3.66
C PRO A 35 -7.02 22.96 -3.49
N ASN A 36 -6.13 23.73 -2.93
CA ASN A 36 -6.27 25.17 -2.64
C ASN A 36 -7.20 25.57 -1.48
N LYS A 37 -8.04 24.68 -0.96
CA LYS A 37 -8.89 24.96 0.21
C LYS A 37 -8.46 24.17 1.45
N GLY A 38 -7.72 23.07 1.28
CA GLY A 38 -7.32 22.18 2.37
C GLY A 38 -8.43 21.23 2.79
N ILE A 39 -8.44 20.89 4.08
CA ILE A 39 -9.38 19.93 4.67
C ILE A 39 -10.64 20.66 5.15
N ASP A 40 -11.80 20.15 4.75
CA ASP A 40 -13.11 20.59 5.24
C ASP A 40 -13.51 19.73 6.45
N TYR A 41 -13.35 20.28 7.64
CA TYR A 41 -13.71 19.62 8.90
C TYR A 41 -15.20 19.64 9.22
N SER A 42 -16.04 20.25 8.39
CA SER A 42 -17.51 20.24 8.59
C SER A 42 -18.19 18.99 8.03
N ILE A 43 -17.47 18.21 7.23
CA ILE A 43 -17.97 16.94 6.67
C ILE A 43 -17.99 15.85 7.75
N ASN A 44 -18.86 14.86 7.59
CA ASN A 44 -18.96 13.74 8.49
C ASN A 44 -17.69 12.91 8.51
N TYR A 45 -17.28 12.53 9.72
CA TYR A 45 -16.13 11.67 9.95
C TYR A 45 -16.53 10.21 9.97
N ILE A 46 -15.66 9.35 9.50
CA ILE A 46 -15.70 7.91 9.71
C ILE A 46 -14.60 7.54 10.70
N TYR A 47 -14.99 6.94 11.82
CA TYR A 47 -14.08 6.61 12.91
C TYR A 47 -13.76 5.12 12.96
N SER A 48 -12.55 4.77 13.39
CA SER A 48 -12.17 3.39 13.68
C SER A 48 -12.96 2.79 14.85
N ASN A 49 -13.43 3.63 15.78
CA ASN A 49 -14.37 3.20 16.80
C ASN A 49 -15.80 3.24 16.25
N LYS A 50 -16.39 2.06 16.07
CA LYS A 50 -17.75 1.90 15.52
C LYS A 50 -18.84 2.65 16.28
N GLU A 51 -18.68 2.82 17.60
CA GLU A 51 -19.66 3.49 18.45
C GLU A 51 -19.83 4.98 18.11
N TRP A 52 -18.85 5.55 17.42
CA TRP A 52 -18.88 6.95 17.00
C TRP A 52 -19.51 7.13 15.61
N ASN A 53 -19.68 6.05 14.86
CA ASN A 53 -20.26 6.05 13.50
C ASN A 53 -21.80 5.99 13.52
N LYS A 54 -22.44 6.78 14.38
CA LYS A 54 -23.90 6.73 14.61
C LYS A 54 -24.75 7.09 13.40
N ILE A 55 -24.20 7.89 12.49
CA ILE A 55 -24.92 8.29 11.26
C ILE A 55 -25.05 7.14 10.25
N TYR A 56 -24.25 6.07 10.38
CA TYR A 56 -24.24 4.90 9.51
C TYR A 56 -25.08 3.77 10.13
N ALA A 57 -26.39 4.01 10.31
CA ALA A 57 -27.28 3.06 10.96
C ALA A 57 -27.23 1.68 10.30
N GLY A 58 -26.92 0.65 11.09
CA GLY A 58 -26.75 -0.73 10.62
C GLY A 58 -25.40 -1.05 9.99
N GLN A 59 -24.55 -0.07 9.75
CA GLN A 59 -23.22 -0.23 9.14
C GLN A 59 -22.14 0.57 9.91
N GLN A 60 -22.17 0.53 11.24
CA GLN A 60 -21.23 1.30 12.07
C GLN A 60 -19.78 0.81 11.98
N ALA A 61 -19.57 -0.47 11.65
CA ALA A 61 -18.22 -1.00 11.48
C ALA A 61 -17.67 -0.55 10.12
N ARG A 62 -16.95 0.56 10.11
CA ARG A 62 -16.34 1.17 8.92
C ARG A 62 -14.84 0.93 8.80
N PHE A 63 -14.25 0.33 9.83
CA PHE A 63 -12.87 -0.10 9.85
C PHE A 63 -12.81 -1.56 10.23
N ILE A 64 -11.99 -2.32 9.52
CA ILE A 64 -11.56 -3.65 9.93
C ILE A 64 -10.06 -3.62 10.17
N SER A 65 -9.56 -4.51 11.02
CA SER A 65 -8.13 -4.68 11.23
C SER A 65 -7.75 -6.15 11.19
N LEU A 66 -6.63 -6.43 10.55
CA LEU A 66 -6.06 -7.75 10.37
C LEU A 66 -4.60 -7.71 10.81
N SER A 67 -4.07 -8.83 11.28
CA SER A 67 -2.63 -8.99 11.53
C SER A 67 -2.06 -10.00 10.53
N THR A 68 -0.80 -9.81 10.18
CA THR A 68 -0.01 -10.83 9.49
C THR A 68 0.83 -11.59 10.51
N SER A 69 1.31 -12.78 10.17
CA SER A 69 2.15 -13.60 11.07
C SER A 69 3.46 -12.89 11.46
N ASN A 70 3.95 -11.95 10.65
CA ASN A 70 5.12 -11.13 10.95
C ASN A 70 4.81 -9.93 11.88
N GLY A 71 3.55 -9.79 12.33
CA GLY A 71 3.14 -8.75 13.28
C GLY A 71 2.75 -7.41 12.63
N THR A 72 2.70 -7.30 11.32
CA THR A 72 2.16 -6.11 10.66
C THR A 72 0.65 -6.04 10.86
N VAL A 73 0.16 -4.87 11.25
CA VAL A 73 -1.28 -4.61 11.35
C VAL A 73 -1.75 -3.85 10.14
N VAL A 74 -2.77 -4.40 9.48
CA VAL A 74 -3.40 -3.82 8.29
C VAL A 74 -4.80 -3.36 8.66
N TYR A 75 -5.15 -2.14 8.29
CA TYR A 75 -6.50 -1.61 8.38
C TYR A 75 -7.12 -1.49 7.00
N GLY A 76 -8.36 -1.94 6.88
CA GLY A 76 -9.24 -1.67 5.76
C GLY A 76 -10.36 -0.73 6.18
N VAL A 77 -10.72 0.20 5.31
CA VAL A 77 -11.75 1.22 5.56
C VAL A 77 -12.78 1.19 4.46
N GLU A 78 -14.03 1.30 4.87
CA GLU A 78 -15.19 1.45 4.00
C GLU A 78 -15.70 2.88 4.07
N ASP A 79 -15.66 3.64 2.98
CA ASP A 79 -16.10 5.04 2.92
C ASP A 79 -17.42 5.23 2.15
N GLY A 80 -17.87 4.19 1.47
CA GLY A 80 -19.08 4.14 0.63
C GLY A 80 -20.28 3.38 1.24
N ASP A 81 -21.03 2.74 0.39
CA ASP A 81 -22.27 2.03 0.73
C ASP A 81 -22.16 0.49 0.57
N ASP A 82 -21.03 -0.01 0.11
CA ASP A 82 -20.77 -1.45 0.03
C ASP A 82 -20.13 -1.97 1.33
N THR A 83 -19.58 -3.14 1.34
CA THR A 83 -18.95 -3.76 2.51
C THR A 83 -17.57 -4.33 2.18
N SER A 84 -16.88 -3.75 1.20
CA SER A 84 -15.63 -4.30 0.70
C SER A 84 -14.41 -3.95 1.55
N TYR A 85 -14.43 -2.86 2.31
CA TYR A 85 -13.33 -2.36 3.16
C TYR A 85 -12.01 -2.16 2.42
N GLU A 86 -12.04 -1.97 1.12
CA GLU A 86 -10.87 -1.81 0.27
C GLU A 86 -10.66 -0.38 -0.22
N ASP A 87 -11.55 0.54 0.14
CA ASP A 87 -11.48 1.93 -0.29
C ASP A 87 -10.20 2.60 0.18
N ILE A 88 -9.77 2.29 1.41
CA ILE A 88 -8.49 2.73 1.95
C ILE A 88 -7.83 1.58 2.69
N LEU A 89 -6.61 1.23 2.28
CA LEU A 89 -5.78 0.26 2.98
C LEU A 89 -4.53 0.95 3.53
N PHE A 90 -4.22 0.72 4.80
CA PHE A 90 -2.98 1.20 5.40
C PHE A 90 -2.45 0.23 6.45
N CYS A 91 -1.13 0.25 6.63
CA CYS A 91 -0.46 -0.57 7.62
C CYS A 91 0.10 0.30 8.74
N ILE A 92 0.19 -0.28 9.94
CA ILE A 92 0.77 0.37 11.10
C ILE A 92 1.91 -0.49 11.62
N ASP A 93 3.03 0.18 11.85
CA ASP A 93 4.17 -0.36 12.58
C ASP A 93 4.29 0.38 13.92
N ALA A 94 4.59 -0.31 15.00
CA ALA A 94 4.90 0.28 16.31
C ALA A 94 6.23 -0.23 16.84
N ASN A 95 6.81 0.52 17.74
CA ASN A 95 7.98 0.08 18.51
C ASN A 95 7.78 0.40 20.00
N PRO A 96 7.63 -0.60 20.87
CA PRO A 96 7.65 -2.02 20.51
C PRO A 96 6.41 -2.45 19.72
N ASN A 97 6.53 -3.50 18.90
CA ASN A 97 5.43 -4.00 18.07
C ASN A 97 4.25 -4.52 18.90
N GLU A 98 4.54 -5.02 20.08
CA GLU A 98 3.54 -5.50 21.06
C GLU A 98 2.54 -4.41 21.47
N ALA A 99 2.89 -3.14 21.29
CA ALA A 99 2.01 -2.01 21.64
C ALA A 99 0.74 -1.94 20.78
N ILE A 100 0.74 -2.58 19.61
CA ILE A 100 -0.40 -2.62 18.67
C ILE A 100 -0.98 -4.03 18.50
N GLN A 101 -0.47 -5.02 19.24
CA GLN A 101 -0.99 -6.37 19.20
C GLN A 101 -2.35 -6.46 19.87
N ASP A 102 -3.23 -7.21 19.25
CA ASP A 102 -4.55 -7.54 19.76
C ASP A 102 -4.74 -9.05 19.53
N PRO A 103 -4.84 -9.85 20.61
CA PRO A 103 -4.97 -11.29 20.50
C PRO A 103 -6.26 -11.74 19.79
N ASP A 104 -7.27 -10.89 19.77
CA ASP A 104 -8.55 -11.18 19.13
C ASP A 104 -8.58 -10.76 17.66
N ARG A 105 -7.53 -10.09 17.17
CA ARG A 105 -7.45 -9.67 15.77
C ARG A 105 -7.18 -10.87 14.87
N PRO A 106 -7.98 -11.06 13.80
CA PRO A 106 -7.72 -12.13 12.85
C PRO A 106 -6.32 -12.03 12.23
N VAL A 107 -5.62 -13.17 12.17
CA VAL A 107 -4.32 -13.28 11.50
C VAL A 107 -4.57 -13.79 10.09
N ILE A 108 -4.10 -13.04 9.11
CA ILE A 108 -4.14 -13.41 7.70
C ILE A 108 -2.74 -13.29 7.14
N ASP A 109 -2.23 -14.39 6.61
CA ASP A 109 -1.06 -14.37 5.78
C ASP A 109 -1.52 -14.45 4.33
N PRO A 110 -1.12 -13.49 3.49
CA PRO A 110 -1.36 -13.61 2.08
C PRO A 110 -0.74 -14.93 1.61
N GLU A 111 -1.53 -15.77 0.94
CA GLU A 111 -0.94 -16.92 0.25
C GLU A 111 0.12 -16.39 -0.73
N GLU A 112 1.33 -16.93 -0.64
CA GLU A 112 2.37 -16.62 -1.63
C GLU A 112 1.81 -17.01 -3.01
N PRO A 113 1.75 -16.08 -3.95
CA PRO A 113 1.16 -16.35 -5.23
C PRO A 113 1.93 -17.45 -5.94
N THR A 114 1.27 -18.59 -6.18
CA THR A 114 1.89 -19.73 -6.85
C THR A 114 2.09 -19.45 -8.33
N VAL A 115 3.34 -19.56 -8.79
CA VAL A 115 3.66 -19.54 -10.23
C VAL A 115 3.15 -20.81 -10.87
N THR A 116 2.23 -20.69 -11.83
CA THR A 116 1.67 -21.83 -12.58
C THR A 116 2.20 -21.93 -13.99
N SER A 117 2.65 -20.83 -14.55
CA SER A 117 3.26 -20.78 -15.89
C SER A 117 4.30 -19.68 -15.99
N SER A 118 5.20 -19.78 -16.96
CA SER A 118 6.17 -18.74 -17.27
C SER A 118 6.40 -18.65 -18.77
N GLU A 119 6.65 -17.44 -19.24
CA GLU A 119 7.05 -17.17 -20.61
C GLU A 119 8.42 -16.50 -20.61
N THR A 120 9.25 -16.87 -21.59
CA THR A 120 10.57 -16.24 -21.75
C THR A 120 10.71 -15.75 -23.18
N THR A 121 11.10 -14.50 -23.31
CA THR A 121 11.41 -13.87 -24.61
C THR A 121 12.86 -13.41 -24.64
N TYR A 122 13.46 -13.51 -25.81
CA TYR A 122 14.81 -13.04 -26.08
C TYR A 122 14.77 -11.97 -27.16
N ARG A 123 15.57 -10.93 -26.99
CA ARG A 123 15.74 -9.85 -27.96
C ARG A 123 17.18 -9.44 -28.00
N THR A 124 17.67 -9.08 -29.19
CA THR A 124 18.97 -8.43 -29.34
C THR A 124 18.73 -7.02 -29.84
N TYR A 125 19.31 -6.07 -29.15
CA TYR A 125 19.34 -4.66 -29.57
C TYR A 125 20.73 -4.35 -30.07
N ALA A 126 20.79 -3.79 -31.26
CA ALA A 126 22.04 -3.36 -31.91
C ALA A 126 21.96 -1.85 -32.17
N TYR A 127 23.00 -1.15 -31.83
CA TYR A 127 23.06 0.30 -31.94
C TYR A 127 24.29 0.73 -32.72
N GLU A 128 24.16 1.84 -33.39
CA GLU A 128 25.19 2.60 -34.07
C GLU A 128 25.46 3.90 -33.34
N ASP A 129 26.71 4.22 -33.02
CA ASP A 129 27.08 5.32 -32.12
C ASP A 129 26.80 6.71 -32.69
N ILE A 130 27.04 6.93 -34.00
CA ILE A 130 26.93 8.24 -34.66
C ILE A 130 25.66 8.35 -35.52
N TRP A 131 24.68 7.49 -35.32
CA TRP A 131 23.45 7.53 -36.10
C TRP A 131 22.71 8.87 -35.97
N PRO A 132 22.20 9.52 -37.06
CA PRO A 132 22.30 9.08 -38.50
C PRO A 132 23.49 9.72 -39.23
N ASN A 133 24.41 10.37 -38.57
CA ASN A 133 25.38 11.31 -39.18
C ASN A 133 26.82 10.79 -39.17
N GLY A 134 27.12 9.68 -39.78
CA GLY A 134 28.51 9.36 -40.08
C GLY A 134 29.09 8.06 -39.52
N GLY A 135 28.25 7.17 -39.01
CA GLY A 135 28.64 5.81 -38.68
C GLY A 135 28.93 4.97 -39.92
N ASP A 136 29.52 3.81 -39.73
CA ASP A 136 29.76 2.87 -40.81
C ASP A 136 28.54 1.97 -41.14
N TYR A 137 27.44 2.15 -40.39
CA TYR A 137 26.11 1.55 -40.58
C TYR A 137 26.10 0.03 -40.45
N ASP A 138 26.98 -0.55 -39.65
CA ASP A 138 27.02 -1.99 -39.44
C ASP A 138 26.28 -2.44 -38.14
N LEU A 139 25.79 -1.47 -37.33
CA LEU A 139 24.98 -1.69 -36.13
C LEU A 139 25.64 -2.63 -35.11
N ASN A 140 26.91 -2.50 -34.89
CA ASN A 140 27.68 -3.36 -34.02
C ASN A 140 28.42 -2.61 -32.87
N ASP A 141 28.30 -1.29 -32.79
CA ASP A 141 28.97 -0.50 -31.76
C ASP A 141 28.51 -0.86 -30.36
N VAL A 142 27.22 -1.12 -30.19
CA VAL A 142 26.68 -1.65 -28.93
C VAL A 142 25.64 -2.74 -29.27
N ILE A 143 25.91 -3.95 -28.81
CA ILE A 143 24.97 -5.06 -28.89
C ILE A 143 24.55 -5.43 -27.47
N ILE A 144 23.25 -5.40 -27.21
CA ILE A 144 22.66 -5.78 -25.93
C ILE A 144 21.73 -6.98 -26.14
N GLU A 145 22.05 -8.08 -25.50
CA GLU A 145 21.14 -9.19 -25.39
C GLU A 145 20.20 -9.00 -24.21
N HIS A 146 18.91 -9.12 -24.44
CA HIS A 146 17.87 -8.98 -23.45
C HIS A 146 17.04 -10.25 -23.35
N LYS A 147 16.98 -10.79 -22.13
CA LYS A 147 16.10 -11.89 -21.75
C LYS A 147 15.04 -11.34 -20.81
N ARG A 148 13.77 -11.53 -21.14
CA ARG A 148 12.65 -11.26 -20.23
C ARG A 148 11.95 -12.56 -19.88
N ALA A 149 11.81 -12.82 -18.58
CA ALA A 149 10.98 -13.90 -18.03
C ALA A 149 9.79 -13.29 -17.29
N ILE A 150 8.58 -13.76 -17.62
CA ILE A 150 7.34 -13.35 -16.99
C ILE A 150 6.71 -14.59 -16.35
N SER A 151 6.37 -14.50 -15.07
CA SER A 151 5.69 -15.56 -14.34
C SER A 151 4.24 -15.18 -14.06
N PHE A 152 3.33 -16.15 -14.19
CA PHE A 152 1.90 -15.94 -14.03
C PHE A 152 1.31 -16.89 -12.98
N ASN A 153 0.19 -16.46 -12.36
CA ASN A 153 -0.65 -17.35 -11.57
C ASN A 153 -1.68 -18.11 -12.44
N SER A 154 -2.52 -18.92 -11.76
CA SER A 154 -3.58 -19.71 -12.42
C SER A 154 -4.64 -18.87 -13.14
N ASN A 155 -4.78 -17.59 -12.81
CA ASN A 155 -5.70 -16.65 -13.42
C ASN A 155 -5.04 -15.81 -14.53
N ASN A 156 -3.81 -16.15 -14.94
CA ASN A 156 -2.99 -15.39 -15.91
C ASN A 156 -2.62 -13.97 -15.46
N TYR A 157 -2.64 -13.69 -14.13
CA TYR A 157 -2.07 -12.45 -13.62
C TYR A 157 -0.56 -12.56 -13.51
N VAL A 158 0.13 -11.49 -13.91
CA VAL A 158 1.58 -11.39 -13.80
C VAL A 158 1.98 -11.30 -12.32
N LEU A 159 2.82 -12.24 -11.88
CA LEU A 159 3.38 -12.27 -10.54
C LEU A 159 4.78 -11.67 -10.49
N LYS A 160 5.58 -11.92 -11.52
CA LYS A 160 6.98 -11.51 -11.57
C LYS A 160 7.41 -11.21 -12.99
N VAL A 161 8.22 -10.18 -13.15
CA VAL A 161 8.95 -9.89 -14.39
C VAL A 161 10.42 -9.78 -14.04
N GLU A 162 11.26 -10.53 -14.75
CA GLU A 162 12.70 -10.52 -14.62
C GLU A 162 13.33 -10.16 -15.95
N ASP A 163 14.05 -9.07 -15.99
CA ASP A 163 14.81 -8.62 -17.16
C ASP A 163 16.30 -8.81 -16.90
N THR A 164 16.98 -9.49 -17.81
CA THR A 164 18.44 -9.66 -17.80
C THR A 164 19.00 -9.05 -19.08
N PHE A 165 20.02 -8.23 -18.92
CA PHE A 165 20.78 -7.59 -20.02
C PHE A 165 22.23 -8.04 -19.96
N VAL A 166 22.81 -8.39 -21.11
CA VAL A 166 24.20 -8.81 -21.27
C VAL A 166 24.83 -8.05 -22.40
#